data_6697cba63fb9074ac61ff095c6ddcaf5
#
_entry.id   6697cba63fb9074ac61ff095c6ddcaf5
#
_cell.length_a   1.000
_cell.length_b   1.000
_cell.length_c   1.000
_cell.angle_alpha   90.00
_cell.angle_beta   90.00
_cell.angle_gamma   90.00
#
_symmetry.space_group_name_H-M   'P 1'
#
loop_
_entity.id
_entity.type
_entity.pdbx_description
1 polymer ?
#
loop_
_entity_poly.entity_id
_entity_poly.type
_entity_poly.pdbx_seq_one_letter_code
_entity_poly.pdbx_strand_id
1 'polypeptide(L)'
;MIGERIKILSTIRLAAVFTAALCLFACGKLSPDFETDATKEKPADTHVDFVTTGSYSKVLILYSAGYNSLSEYLSDDIADLSEGYVPSTSSEVLLVFSRLPKRKGSYSDKSSPVLYRMFSNSEGKVCRDTLIVYPEGTLAASSETMKGVLSYIKDRYPCEHYGMIFSSHASGWMPTGYYNQPSKYEGSTVNWVRRKGAPFPYVDLPYDPSKPAVRSIGQDVSTESTSTTKVTYELELKEFAEAIPMHLDYLLFDACLMGCVEVAYELRSICDLVQFSPAEVLAEGLDYTTLTTHLLGPGDPDIVSVAKDFYDYYDKQSGDFRSATITIVDCTKASSLFELSASLIKKYHDAIMNVNPNTVQQYYRYGRCYFYDLEDILIKAGMSENERTAFEAALDECIPYRKATPSFIGEFDIKIYSGLSMYLPSIATYFTGKDFTYLNSFYKSDVSWNELTTLVR
;
A
#
# COMPACT_ATOMS: atom_id res chain seq x y z
N MET A 1 41.44 3.77 43.38
CA MET A 1 41.33 3.86 41.91
C MET A 1 40.12 3.13 41.30
N ILE A 2 39.25 2.48 42.07
CA ILE A 2 38.04 1.81 41.57
C ILE A 2 36.77 2.68 41.76
N GLY A 3 36.81 3.66 42.66
CA GLY A 3 35.64 4.51 42.96
C GLY A 3 35.37 5.65 42.00
N GLU A 4 36.37 6.14 41.26
CA GLU A 4 36.17 7.27 40.31
C GLU A 4 35.65 6.84 38.95
N ARG A 5 35.90 5.60 38.50
CA ARG A 5 35.35 5.10 37.22
C ARG A 5 33.85 4.84 37.25
N ILE A 6 33.27 4.58 38.40
CA ILE A 6 31.83 4.34 38.55
C ILE A 6 31.05 5.65 38.48
N LYS A 7 31.60 6.77 38.94
CA LYS A 7 30.95 8.10 38.87
C LYS A 7 30.93 8.66 37.46
N ILE A 8 31.94 8.41 36.64
CA ILE A 8 32.02 8.90 35.26
C ILE A 8 31.01 8.16 34.36
N LEU A 9 30.82 6.84 34.59
CA LEU A 9 29.83 6.05 33.85
C LEU A 9 28.38 6.42 34.19
N SER A 10 28.09 6.82 35.42
CA SER A 10 26.76 7.27 35.83
C SER A 10 26.40 8.66 35.25
N THR A 11 27.41 9.53 35.13
CA THR A 11 27.21 10.88 34.59
C THR A 11 26.99 10.88 33.05
N ILE A 12 27.67 9.96 32.34
CA ILE A 12 27.50 9.79 30.91
C ILE A 12 26.12 9.15 30.57
N ARG A 13 25.65 8.20 31.40
CA ARG A 13 24.28 7.65 31.20
C ARG A 13 23.18 8.65 31.51
N LEU A 14 23.39 9.55 32.47
CA LEU A 14 22.39 10.60 32.76
C LEU A 14 22.36 11.69 31.67
N ALA A 15 23.51 12.02 31.07
CA ALA A 15 23.59 12.98 29.95
C ALA A 15 22.98 12.44 28.67
N ALA A 16 23.12 11.13 28.38
CA ALA A 16 22.51 10.50 27.21
C ALA A 16 20.97 10.40 27.31
N VAL A 17 20.44 10.19 28.53
CA VAL A 17 18.98 10.16 28.75
C VAL A 17 18.39 11.57 28.68
N PHE A 18 19.12 12.63 29.09
CA PHE A 18 18.63 14.00 28.97
C PHE A 18 18.71 14.56 27.54
N THR A 19 19.67 14.13 26.72
CA THR A 19 19.75 14.51 25.30
C THR A 19 18.72 13.80 24.47
N ALA A 20 18.38 12.54 24.75
CA ALA A 20 17.28 11.84 24.09
C ALA A 20 15.91 12.43 24.45
N ALA A 21 15.72 12.91 25.69
CA ALA A 21 14.48 13.58 26.10
C ALA A 21 14.31 14.98 25.49
N LEU A 22 15.40 15.68 25.15
CA LEU A 22 15.32 16.99 24.49
C LEU A 22 15.11 16.88 22.98
N CYS A 23 15.52 15.79 22.34
CA CYS A 23 15.23 15.56 20.92
C CYS A 23 13.78 15.11 20.66
N LEU A 24 13.08 14.59 21.68
CA LEU A 24 11.65 14.24 21.59
C LEU A 24 10.70 15.44 21.71
N PHE A 25 11.19 16.61 22.11
CA PHE A 25 10.40 17.84 22.21
C PHE A 25 10.60 18.82 21.04
N ALA A 26 11.47 18.54 20.08
CA ALA A 26 11.76 19.44 18.96
C ALA A 26 11.08 19.08 17.64
N CYS A 27 10.32 17.99 17.57
CA CYS A 27 9.49 17.60 16.42
C CYS A 27 7.99 17.56 16.74
N GLY A 28 7.53 18.38 17.66
CA GLY A 28 6.11 18.67 17.82
C GLY A 28 5.67 19.74 16.84
N LYS A 29 5.47 19.40 15.56
CA LYS A 29 4.62 20.22 14.71
C LYS A 29 3.22 20.20 15.34
N LEU A 30 2.75 21.36 15.76
CA LEU A 30 1.36 21.58 16.16
C LEU A 30 0.49 21.15 14.97
N SER A 31 -0.12 19.99 15.07
CA SER A 31 -1.20 19.61 14.16
C SER A 31 -2.27 20.69 14.25
N PRO A 32 -2.71 21.32 13.17
CA PRO A 32 -3.86 22.18 13.22
C PRO A 32 -5.03 21.34 13.72
N ASP A 33 -5.65 21.76 14.82
CA ASP A 33 -6.85 21.13 15.37
C ASP A 33 -7.90 21.01 14.26
N PHE A 34 -8.14 19.79 13.79
CA PHE A 34 -9.20 19.48 12.86
C PHE A 34 -10.53 19.47 13.64
N GLU A 35 -10.96 20.63 14.09
CA GLU A 35 -12.37 20.82 14.40
C GLU A 35 -13.14 20.88 13.09
N THR A 36 -13.82 19.80 12.75
CA THR A 36 -14.91 19.81 11.77
C THR A 36 -16.06 20.60 12.38
N ASP A 37 -15.95 21.92 12.35
CA ASP A 37 -17.04 22.81 12.77
C ASP A 37 -18.09 22.86 11.64
N ALA A 38 -19.01 21.88 11.70
CA ALA A 38 -20.15 21.80 10.79
C ALA A 38 -21.18 22.92 11.00
N THR A 39 -20.90 23.91 11.86
CA THR A 39 -21.83 24.97 12.25
C THR A 39 -21.35 26.39 11.99
N LYS A 40 -20.15 26.58 11.40
CA LYS A 40 -19.74 27.90 10.96
C LYS A 40 -20.29 28.23 9.59
N GLU A 41 -20.92 29.41 9.54
CA GLU A 41 -21.48 30.05 8.37
C GLU A 41 -20.61 29.85 7.11
N LYS A 42 -21.29 29.43 6.04
CA LYS A 42 -20.75 29.31 4.69
C LYS A 42 -19.85 30.52 4.39
N PRO A 43 -18.52 30.34 4.20
CA PRO A 43 -17.69 31.45 3.78
C PRO A 43 -18.27 32.00 2.47
N ALA A 44 -18.36 33.31 2.35
CA ALA A 44 -18.85 33.98 1.16
C ALA A 44 -18.12 33.42 -0.06
N ASP A 45 -18.90 32.87 -0.94
CA ASP A 45 -18.69 32.54 -2.35
C ASP A 45 -17.23 32.59 -2.86
N THR A 46 -16.46 31.57 -2.53
CA THR A 46 -15.20 31.25 -3.19
C THR A 46 -15.40 30.14 -4.23
N HIS A 47 -16.59 30.03 -4.79
CA HIS A 47 -16.82 29.22 -5.97
C HIS A 47 -16.01 29.85 -7.11
N VAL A 48 -14.81 29.35 -7.30
CA VAL A 48 -14.16 29.42 -8.60
C VAL A 48 -15.03 28.55 -9.49
N ASP A 49 -15.76 29.15 -10.40
CA ASP A 49 -16.49 28.43 -11.46
C ASP A 49 -15.47 27.66 -12.29
N PHE A 50 -15.21 26.43 -11.91
CA PHE A 50 -14.33 25.53 -12.63
C PHE A 50 -15.03 25.20 -13.96
N VAL A 51 -14.36 25.54 -15.04
CA VAL A 51 -14.84 25.42 -16.41
C VAL A 51 -15.44 24.02 -16.65
N THR A 52 -16.75 23.98 -16.81
CA THR A 52 -17.54 22.74 -17.00
C THR A 52 -17.57 22.26 -18.46
N THR A 53 -16.75 22.80 -19.36
CA THR A 53 -16.82 22.57 -20.82
C THR A 53 -15.49 22.12 -21.44
N GLY A 54 -14.63 21.41 -20.70
CA GLY A 54 -13.38 20.87 -21.23
C GLY A 54 -12.94 19.61 -20.49
N SER A 55 -12.10 18.81 -21.12
CA SER A 55 -11.35 17.75 -20.46
C SER A 55 -10.25 18.39 -19.60
N TYR A 56 -10.06 17.88 -18.39
CA TYR A 56 -8.90 18.24 -17.57
C TYR A 56 -7.63 17.62 -18.15
N SER A 57 -6.48 18.25 -17.95
CA SER A 57 -5.22 17.72 -18.47
C SER A 57 -4.65 16.61 -17.57
N LYS A 58 -4.81 16.73 -16.25
CA LYS A 58 -4.37 15.73 -15.27
C LYS A 58 -5.32 15.71 -14.09
N VAL A 59 -5.65 14.51 -13.63
CA VAL A 59 -6.40 14.28 -12.39
C VAL A 59 -5.61 13.32 -11.51
N LEU A 60 -5.10 13.80 -10.39
CA LEU A 60 -4.48 12.97 -9.35
C LEU A 60 -5.48 12.74 -8.23
N ILE A 61 -5.63 11.48 -7.85
CA ILE A 61 -6.53 11.02 -6.80
C ILE A 61 -5.70 10.43 -5.67
N LEU A 62 -5.79 11.01 -4.47
CA LEU A 62 -5.37 10.31 -3.25
C LEU A 62 -6.59 9.60 -2.66
N TYR A 63 -6.55 8.27 -2.64
CA TYR A 63 -7.52 7.43 -1.95
C TYR A 63 -6.92 6.95 -0.63
N SER A 64 -7.23 7.65 0.47
CA SER A 64 -6.68 7.40 1.80
C SER A 64 -7.70 6.67 2.68
N ALA A 65 -7.55 5.33 2.82
CA ALA A 65 -8.40 4.51 3.67
C ALA A 65 -7.75 4.38 5.06
N GLY A 66 -7.89 5.44 5.88
CA GLY A 66 -7.15 5.66 7.13
C GLY A 66 -7.94 5.41 8.42
N TYR A 67 -9.11 4.76 8.37
CA TYR A 67 -9.85 4.43 9.60
C TYR A 67 -9.28 3.18 10.28
N ASN A 68 -7.99 3.22 10.56
CA ASN A 68 -7.17 2.13 11.08
C ASN A 68 -5.97 2.66 11.88
N SER A 69 -5.02 1.80 12.21
CA SER A 69 -3.83 2.17 13.01
C SER A 69 -2.86 3.14 12.32
N LEU A 70 -2.98 3.35 11.00
CA LEU A 70 -2.17 4.33 10.26
C LEU A 70 -2.80 5.73 10.25
N SER A 71 -3.94 5.94 10.91
CA SER A 71 -4.71 7.18 10.82
C SER A 71 -3.92 8.47 11.07
N GLU A 72 -2.91 8.42 11.94
CA GLU A 72 -2.06 9.57 12.23
C GLU A 72 -1.13 9.88 11.06
N TYR A 73 -0.46 8.88 10.53
CA TYR A 73 0.44 9.00 9.39
C TYR A 73 -0.32 9.46 8.14
N LEU A 74 -1.47 8.84 7.84
CA LEU A 74 -2.29 9.24 6.70
C LEU A 74 -2.87 10.66 6.84
N SER A 75 -3.06 11.14 8.05
CA SER A 75 -3.42 12.54 8.32
C SER A 75 -2.25 13.49 8.05
N ASP A 76 -1.04 13.08 8.43
CA ASP A 76 0.18 13.83 8.18
C ASP A 76 0.50 13.86 6.68
N ASP A 77 0.34 12.75 5.96
CA ASP A 77 0.46 12.66 4.48
C ASP A 77 -0.44 13.69 3.77
N ILE A 78 -1.71 13.77 4.22
CA ILE A 78 -2.66 14.78 3.68
C ILE A 78 -2.25 16.21 4.02
N ALA A 79 -1.60 16.43 5.16
CA ALA A 79 -1.06 17.74 5.52
C ALA A 79 0.16 18.06 4.65
N ASP A 80 1.05 17.11 4.45
CA ASP A 80 2.25 17.25 3.64
C ASP A 80 1.92 17.51 2.16
N LEU A 81 0.85 16.94 1.62
CA LEU A 81 0.32 17.32 0.30
C LEU A 81 0.06 18.82 0.18
N SER A 82 -0.41 19.45 1.25
CA SER A 82 -0.70 20.89 1.26
C SER A 82 0.56 21.76 1.36
N GLU A 83 1.69 21.20 1.76
CA GLU A 83 3.00 21.85 1.76
C GLU A 83 3.74 21.73 0.42
N GLY A 84 3.34 20.74 -0.42
CA GLY A 84 3.88 20.49 -1.74
C GLY A 84 3.26 21.35 -2.86
N TYR A 85 3.40 20.87 -4.09
CA TYR A 85 2.76 21.50 -5.25
C TYR A 85 1.26 21.26 -5.26
N VAL A 86 0.47 22.29 -5.11
CA VAL A 86 -0.99 22.25 -5.20
C VAL A 86 -1.44 23.06 -6.42
N PRO A 87 -2.18 22.45 -7.39
CA PRO A 87 -2.57 23.14 -8.60
C PRO A 87 -3.39 24.40 -8.34
N SER A 88 -3.05 25.49 -9.01
CA SER A 88 -3.82 26.73 -9.02
C SER A 88 -4.71 26.87 -10.26
N THR A 89 -4.53 25.98 -11.25
CA THR A 89 -5.24 26.05 -12.53
C THR A 89 -6.53 25.22 -12.51
N SER A 90 -7.39 25.46 -13.49
CA SER A 90 -8.58 24.62 -13.70
C SER A 90 -8.28 23.34 -14.49
N SER A 91 -7.09 23.22 -15.09
CA SER A 91 -6.74 22.09 -15.96
C SER A 91 -6.15 20.91 -15.21
N GLU A 92 -5.50 21.14 -14.06
CA GLU A 92 -4.90 20.13 -13.21
C GLU A 92 -5.69 20.02 -11.90
N VAL A 93 -5.98 18.81 -11.48
CA VAL A 93 -6.88 18.58 -10.35
C VAL A 93 -6.24 17.61 -9.34
N LEU A 94 -6.22 18.02 -8.08
CA LEU A 94 -5.87 17.17 -6.95
C LEU A 94 -7.14 16.87 -6.15
N LEU A 95 -7.54 15.59 -6.14
CA LEU A 95 -8.70 15.10 -5.40
C LEU A 95 -8.23 14.20 -4.25
N VAL A 96 -8.82 14.40 -3.10
CA VAL A 96 -8.53 13.61 -1.91
C VAL A 96 -9.83 12.99 -1.40
N PHE A 97 -9.90 11.66 -1.41
CA PHE A 97 -10.89 10.91 -0.66
C PHE A 97 -10.22 10.38 0.61
N SER A 98 -10.78 10.65 1.75
CA SER A 98 -10.24 10.16 3.02
C SER A 98 -11.32 9.75 4.01
N ARG A 99 -10.99 8.72 4.79
CA ARG A 99 -11.74 8.34 5.99
C ARG A 99 -10.76 8.24 7.15
N LEU A 100 -10.86 9.17 8.08
CA LEU A 100 -10.02 9.23 9.28
C LEU A 100 -10.90 9.23 10.54
N PRO A 101 -10.46 8.70 11.68
CA PRO A 101 -11.18 8.81 12.93
C PRO A 101 -11.27 10.28 13.40
N LYS A 102 -12.40 10.67 14.03
CA LYS A 102 -12.57 12.03 14.57
C LYS A 102 -11.59 12.37 15.68
N ARG A 103 -11.09 11.37 16.37
CA ARG A 103 -10.06 11.49 17.41
C ARG A 103 -8.94 10.52 17.12
N LYS A 104 -7.72 11.00 17.25
CA LYS A 104 -6.50 10.24 17.11
C LYS A 104 -6.58 8.91 17.88
N GLY A 105 -6.36 7.79 17.19
CA GLY A 105 -6.35 6.45 17.79
C GLY A 105 -7.70 5.95 18.32
N SER A 106 -8.81 6.66 18.10
CA SER A 106 -10.14 6.24 18.54
C SER A 106 -10.99 5.75 17.36
N TYR A 107 -11.25 4.45 17.32
CA TYR A 107 -12.11 3.80 16.31
C TYR A 107 -13.54 3.55 16.84
N SER A 108 -13.90 4.14 17.97
CA SER A 108 -15.25 4.06 18.55
C SER A 108 -16.19 5.11 17.97
N ASP A 109 -15.66 6.17 17.38
CA ASP A 109 -16.44 7.24 16.79
C ASP A 109 -16.78 6.91 15.33
N LYS A 110 -18.05 7.05 14.98
CA LYS A 110 -18.45 7.01 13.57
C LYS A 110 -17.89 8.24 12.87
N SER A 111 -17.11 8.03 11.81
CA SER A 111 -16.63 9.10 10.95
C SER A 111 -17.23 8.97 9.56
N SER A 112 -17.44 10.12 8.92
CA SER A 112 -17.90 10.23 7.55
C SER A 112 -16.69 10.33 6.63
N PRO A 113 -16.56 9.46 5.62
CA PRO A 113 -15.59 9.70 4.56
C PRO A 113 -15.91 11.00 3.82
N VAL A 114 -14.88 11.68 3.35
CA VAL A 114 -15.01 12.96 2.64
C VAL A 114 -14.22 12.89 1.34
N LEU A 115 -14.84 13.34 0.25
CA LEU A 115 -14.17 13.64 -1.01
C LEU A 115 -14.10 15.16 -1.15
N TYR A 116 -12.90 15.68 -1.37
CA TYR A 116 -12.69 17.11 -1.60
C TYR A 116 -11.62 17.36 -2.67
N ARG A 117 -11.69 18.52 -3.30
CA ARG A 117 -10.64 19.05 -4.15
C ARG A 117 -9.69 19.89 -3.32
N MET A 118 -8.38 19.72 -3.51
CA MET A 118 -7.35 20.58 -2.96
C MET A 118 -6.81 21.47 -4.10
N PHE A 119 -6.75 22.79 -3.87
CA PHE A 119 -6.29 23.75 -4.86
C PHE A 119 -5.63 24.97 -4.21
N SER A 120 -4.76 25.65 -4.96
CA SER A 120 -4.16 26.92 -4.55
C SER A 120 -4.99 28.08 -5.13
N ASN A 121 -5.45 29.00 -4.29
CA ASN A 121 -6.20 30.15 -4.74
C ASN A 121 -5.28 31.26 -5.35
N SER A 122 -5.86 32.35 -5.81
CA SER A 122 -5.11 33.48 -6.41
C SER A 122 -4.10 34.15 -5.49
N GLU A 123 -4.20 33.94 -4.18
CA GLU A 123 -3.26 34.45 -3.17
C GLU A 123 -2.15 33.43 -2.84
N GLY A 124 -2.13 32.27 -3.51
CA GLY A 124 -1.20 31.18 -3.23
C GLY A 124 -1.53 30.38 -1.97
N LYS A 125 -2.73 30.57 -1.40
CA LYS A 125 -3.17 29.82 -0.23
C LYS A 125 -3.82 28.52 -0.67
N VAL A 126 -3.42 27.41 -0.04
CA VAL A 126 -4.07 26.11 -0.24
C VAL A 126 -5.45 26.10 0.38
N CYS A 127 -6.44 25.72 -0.41
CA CYS A 127 -7.85 25.65 -0.07
C CYS A 127 -8.37 24.22 -0.32
N ARG A 128 -9.45 23.88 0.38
CA ARG A 128 -10.19 22.61 0.20
C ARG A 128 -11.63 22.92 -0.15
N ASP A 129 -12.11 22.34 -1.24
CA ASP A 129 -13.52 22.41 -1.64
C ASP A 129 -14.14 21.02 -1.44
N THR A 130 -15.04 20.91 -0.45
CA THR A 130 -15.70 19.65 -0.11
C THR A 130 -16.74 19.32 -1.18
N LEU A 131 -16.55 18.22 -1.89
CA LEU A 131 -17.42 17.76 -2.95
C LEU A 131 -18.53 16.85 -2.41
N ILE A 132 -18.16 15.87 -1.56
CA ILE A 132 -19.09 14.90 -1.00
C ILE A 132 -18.67 14.60 0.45
N VAL A 133 -19.65 14.62 1.34
CA VAL A 133 -19.56 14.03 2.69
C VAL A 133 -20.43 12.78 2.68
N TYR A 134 -19.82 11.63 2.85
CA TYR A 134 -20.53 10.35 2.88
C TYR A 134 -21.22 10.12 4.24
N PRO A 135 -22.25 9.29 4.30
CA PRO A 135 -22.90 8.94 5.58
C PRO A 135 -21.88 8.39 6.60
N GLU A 136 -22.14 8.64 7.88
CA GLU A 136 -21.36 8.04 8.97
C GLU A 136 -21.32 6.51 8.85
N GLY A 137 -20.15 5.93 9.09
CA GLY A 137 -19.95 4.47 9.01
C GLY A 137 -19.79 3.92 7.60
N THR A 138 -19.84 4.76 6.55
CA THR A 138 -19.44 4.32 5.19
C THR A 138 -18.01 3.82 5.23
N LEU A 139 -17.77 2.63 4.69
CA LEU A 139 -16.45 1.99 4.68
C LEU A 139 -15.62 2.51 3.51
N ALA A 140 -14.41 2.98 3.76
CA ALA A 140 -13.46 3.33 2.71
C ALA A 140 -12.88 2.05 2.05
N ALA A 141 -12.61 1.02 2.84
CA ALA A 141 -12.17 -0.30 2.35
C ALA A 141 -13.38 -1.13 1.88
N SER A 142 -14.09 -0.65 0.87
CA SER A 142 -15.27 -1.27 0.26
C SER A 142 -15.26 -1.04 -1.25
N SER A 143 -15.45 -2.10 -2.02
CA SER A 143 -15.52 -2.01 -3.49
C SER A 143 -16.68 -1.12 -3.97
N GLU A 144 -17.80 -1.15 -3.26
CA GLU A 144 -18.96 -0.29 -3.56
C GLU A 144 -18.61 1.20 -3.36
N THR A 145 -18.01 1.54 -2.22
CA THR A 145 -17.61 2.93 -1.93
C THR A 145 -16.54 3.39 -2.92
N MET A 146 -15.51 2.58 -3.14
CA MET A 146 -14.43 2.92 -4.06
C MET A 146 -14.96 3.15 -5.46
N LYS A 147 -15.79 2.24 -5.97
CA LYS A 147 -16.44 2.37 -7.29
C LYS A 147 -17.31 3.61 -7.37
N GLY A 148 -18.08 3.91 -6.31
CA GLY A 148 -18.92 5.10 -6.26
C GLY A 148 -18.10 6.39 -6.30
N VAL A 149 -17.03 6.49 -5.51
CA VAL A 149 -16.11 7.63 -5.48
C VAL A 149 -15.45 7.83 -6.85
N LEU A 150 -14.87 6.77 -7.40
CA LEU A 150 -14.13 6.85 -8.66
C LEU A 150 -15.07 7.09 -9.86
N SER A 151 -16.30 6.55 -9.86
CA SER A 151 -17.31 6.86 -10.89
C SER A 151 -17.71 8.33 -10.83
N TYR A 152 -17.95 8.88 -9.63
CA TYR A 152 -18.21 10.31 -9.47
C TYR A 152 -17.06 11.17 -10.03
N ILE A 153 -15.82 10.79 -9.72
CA ILE A 153 -14.64 11.50 -10.22
C ILE A 153 -14.59 11.43 -11.76
N LYS A 154 -14.75 10.26 -12.35
CA LYS A 154 -14.75 10.06 -13.79
C LYS A 154 -15.81 10.91 -14.48
N ASP A 155 -17.03 10.97 -13.93
CA ASP A 155 -18.14 11.71 -14.50
C ASP A 155 -17.97 13.22 -14.34
N ARG A 156 -17.45 13.68 -13.20
CA ARG A 156 -17.34 15.11 -12.86
C ARG A 156 -16.04 15.76 -13.32
N TYR A 157 -14.99 14.98 -13.42
CA TYR A 157 -13.65 15.42 -13.82
C TYR A 157 -13.13 14.60 -15.00
N PRO A 158 -13.80 14.66 -16.18
CA PRO A 158 -13.39 13.88 -17.34
C PRO A 158 -11.97 14.27 -17.76
N CYS A 159 -11.11 13.25 -17.89
CA CYS A 159 -9.70 13.40 -18.19
C CYS A 159 -9.23 12.17 -18.99
N GLU A 160 -8.19 12.33 -19.80
CA GLU A 160 -7.50 11.21 -20.45
C GLU A 160 -6.36 10.68 -19.55
N HIS A 161 -5.86 11.51 -18.59
CA HIS A 161 -4.69 11.26 -17.75
C HIS A 161 -5.07 11.20 -16.27
N TYR A 162 -5.50 10.03 -15.82
CA TYR A 162 -5.78 9.78 -14.40
C TYR A 162 -4.60 9.11 -13.73
N GLY A 163 -4.19 9.66 -12.57
CA GLY A 163 -3.28 8.99 -11.63
C GLY A 163 -3.97 8.75 -10.29
N MET A 164 -3.61 7.65 -9.62
CA MET A 164 -4.13 7.35 -8.29
C MET A 164 -3.01 6.94 -7.33
N ILE A 165 -3.07 7.46 -6.10
CA ILE A 165 -2.32 6.97 -4.96
C ILE A 165 -3.30 6.28 -4.04
N PHE A 166 -3.04 5.03 -3.71
CA PHE A 166 -3.81 4.27 -2.72
C PHE A 166 -2.97 4.11 -1.46
N SER A 167 -3.42 4.70 -0.35
CA SER A 167 -2.73 4.67 0.93
C SER A 167 -3.58 4.01 1.99
N SER A 168 -3.11 2.89 2.54
CA SER A 168 -3.71 2.11 3.62
C SER A 168 -2.83 0.92 4.01
N HIS A 169 -3.30 0.06 4.92
CA HIS A 169 -2.74 -1.29 5.06
C HIS A 169 -3.01 -2.14 3.82
N ALA A 170 -2.06 -3.05 3.48
CA ALA A 170 -2.26 -4.08 2.47
C ALA A 170 -1.42 -5.33 2.72
N SER A 171 -1.79 -6.44 2.05
CA SER A 171 -1.04 -7.71 2.02
C SER A 171 -1.11 -8.40 0.64
N GLY A 172 -1.02 -7.60 -0.42
CA GLY A 172 -0.93 -8.09 -1.78
C GLY A 172 -2.14 -8.92 -2.21
N TRP A 173 -1.86 -10.13 -2.69
CA TRP A 173 -2.84 -11.08 -3.20
C TRP A 173 -3.56 -11.91 -2.12
N MET A 174 -3.16 -11.80 -0.85
CA MET A 174 -3.68 -12.63 0.25
C MET A 174 -5.18 -12.42 0.46
N PRO A 175 -5.94 -13.51 0.76
CA PRO A 175 -7.37 -13.36 1.03
C PRO A 175 -7.63 -12.54 2.30
N THR A 176 -8.74 -11.84 2.30
CA THR A 176 -9.20 -10.97 3.39
C THR A 176 -9.10 -11.66 4.75
N GLY A 177 -8.46 -11.02 5.70
CA GLY A 177 -8.31 -11.50 7.08
C GLY A 177 -7.36 -12.67 7.30
N TYR A 178 -6.90 -13.34 6.24
CA TYR A 178 -6.04 -14.53 6.36
C TYR A 178 -4.73 -14.23 7.07
N TYR A 179 -4.08 -13.15 6.68
CA TYR A 179 -2.76 -12.80 7.16
C TYR A 179 -2.71 -12.56 8.68
N ASN A 180 -3.74 -11.92 9.23
CA ASN A 180 -3.81 -11.61 10.66
C ASN A 180 -4.26 -12.79 11.52
N GLN A 181 -5.04 -13.69 10.97
CA GLN A 181 -5.60 -14.84 11.68
C GLN A 181 -5.46 -16.13 10.85
N PRO A 182 -4.25 -16.50 10.42
CA PRO A 182 -4.07 -17.69 9.57
C PRO A 182 -4.59 -18.95 10.27
N SER A 183 -4.48 -19.06 11.60
CA SER A 183 -5.00 -20.21 12.36
C SER A 183 -6.52 -20.36 12.31
N LYS A 184 -7.27 -19.31 11.98
CA LYS A 184 -8.72 -19.37 11.80
C LYS A 184 -9.09 -20.07 10.51
N TYR A 185 -8.24 -19.99 9.51
CA TYR A 185 -8.41 -20.57 8.17
C TYR A 185 -7.68 -21.92 8.04
N GLU A 186 -6.65 -22.14 8.84
CA GLU A 186 -5.86 -23.36 8.87
C GLU A 186 -6.58 -24.41 9.71
N GLY A 187 -7.00 -25.52 9.09
CA GLY A 187 -7.76 -26.59 9.72
C GLY A 187 -9.26 -26.35 9.83
N SER A 188 -9.78 -25.31 9.19
CA SER A 188 -11.21 -25.01 9.17
C SER A 188 -11.86 -25.61 7.91
N THR A 189 -12.82 -26.53 8.10
CA THR A 189 -13.72 -27.00 7.04
C THR A 189 -14.89 -26.05 6.79
N VAL A 190 -14.76 -24.80 7.18
CA VAL A 190 -15.84 -23.82 7.06
C VAL A 190 -15.98 -23.40 5.61
N ASN A 191 -17.07 -23.76 4.96
CA ASN A 191 -17.49 -23.21 3.69
C ASN A 191 -17.87 -21.73 3.88
N TRP A 192 -16.92 -20.85 3.64
CA TRP A 192 -17.16 -19.41 3.63
C TRP A 192 -17.93 -19.04 2.37
N VAL A 193 -19.26 -18.95 2.49
CA VAL A 193 -20.09 -18.43 1.39
C VAL A 193 -19.99 -16.90 1.44
N ARG A 194 -19.14 -16.38 0.57
CA ARG A 194 -18.99 -14.94 0.38
C ARG A 194 -20.18 -14.37 -0.40
N ARG A 195 -20.76 -13.26 0.07
CA ARG A 195 -21.67 -12.46 -0.77
C ARG A 195 -20.81 -11.59 -1.67
N LYS A 196 -20.90 -11.79 -2.98
CA LYS A 196 -20.23 -10.96 -3.98
C LYS A 196 -20.54 -9.47 -3.71
N GLY A 197 -19.49 -8.65 -3.59
CA GLY A 197 -19.62 -7.20 -3.37
C GLY A 197 -19.83 -6.73 -1.92
N ALA A 198 -19.80 -7.62 -0.93
CA ALA A 198 -19.85 -7.18 0.46
C ALA A 198 -18.44 -7.24 1.09
N PRO A 199 -18.01 -6.19 1.82
CA PRO A 199 -16.79 -6.27 2.61
C PRO A 199 -16.84 -7.48 3.54
N PHE A 200 -15.72 -8.21 3.65
CA PHE A 200 -15.67 -9.38 4.52
C PHE A 200 -15.32 -8.94 5.94
N PRO A 201 -16.27 -8.97 6.90
CA PRO A 201 -15.98 -8.64 8.28
C PRO A 201 -15.23 -9.79 8.94
N TYR A 202 -14.13 -9.51 9.59
CA TYR A 202 -13.49 -10.46 10.48
C TYR A 202 -13.21 -9.84 11.85
N VAL A 203 -13.17 -10.70 12.88
CA VAL A 203 -12.96 -10.27 14.26
C VAL A 203 -11.47 -10.16 14.52
N ASP A 204 -11.02 -8.96 14.86
CA ASP A 204 -9.63 -8.72 15.23
C ASP A 204 -9.35 -9.24 16.65
N LEU A 205 -8.20 -9.88 16.84
CA LEU A 205 -7.69 -10.16 18.17
C LEU A 205 -7.23 -8.84 18.82
N PRO A 206 -7.10 -8.77 20.17
CA PRO A 206 -6.64 -7.55 20.82
C PRO A 206 -5.40 -6.99 20.13
N TYR A 207 -5.44 -5.71 19.81
CA TYR A 207 -4.34 -4.99 19.15
C TYR A 207 -3.05 -5.15 19.94
N ASP A 208 -2.04 -5.73 19.32
CA ASP A 208 -0.67 -5.79 19.83
C ASP A 208 0.16 -4.78 19.02
N PRO A 209 0.53 -3.63 19.60
CA PRO A 209 1.28 -2.60 18.89
C PRO A 209 2.68 -3.05 18.46
N SER A 210 3.17 -4.18 19.00
CA SER A 210 4.45 -4.78 18.60
C SER A 210 4.35 -5.63 17.33
N LYS A 211 3.11 -5.84 16.81
CA LYS A 211 2.85 -6.64 15.61
C LYS A 211 2.08 -5.80 14.61
N PRO A 212 2.71 -5.32 13.53
CA PRO A 212 1.97 -4.65 12.47
C PRO A 212 0.90 -5.59 11.92
N ALA A 213 -0.29 -5.05 11.78
CA ALA A 213 -1.40 -5.74 11.15
C ALA A 213 -1.26 -5.59 9.64
N VAL A 214 -0.82 -6.64 8.94
CA VAL A 214 -0.81 -6.69 7.47
C VAL A 214 -2.12 -7.30 6.99
N ARG A 215 -2.70 -6.79 5.89
CA ARG A 215 -4.11 -7.05 5.53
C ARG A 215 -4.28 -6.98 4.01
N SER A 216 -5.33 -7.58 3.43
CA SER A 216 -5.64 -7.54 1.99
C SER A 216 -5.48 -6.11 1.43
N ILE A 217 -6.39 -5.52 0.74
CA ILE A 217 -6.20 -4.15 0.25
C ILE A 217 -7.11 -3.20 1.01
N GLY A 218 -6.51 -2.21 1.69
CA GLY A 218 -7.24 -1.26 2.52
C GLY A 218 -7.75 -1.86 3.82
N GLN A 219 -7.98 -1.00 4.80
CA GLN A 219 -8.58 -1.40 6.05
C GLN A 219 -9.45 -0.33 6.65
N ASP A 220 -10.64 -0.75 7.07
CA ASP A 220 -11.50 -0.02 7.99
C ASP A 220 -11.72 -0.83 9.28
N VAL A 221 -11.48 -0.22 10.43
CA VAL A 221 -11.77 -0.81 11.74
C VAL A 221 -13.12 -0.30 12.21
N SER A 222 -14.01 -1.20 12.64
CA SER A 222 -15.28 -0.84 13.28
C SER A 222 -15.36 -1.48 14.66
N THR A 223 -15.71 -0.70 15.65
CA THR A 223 -16.13 -1.21 16.97
C THR A 223 -17.64 -1.19 17.03
N GLU A 224 -18.28 -2.36 17.14
CA GLU A 224 -19.69 -2.40 17.46
C GLU A 224 -19.92 -1.76 18.84
N SER A 225 -20.96 -0.93 18.96
CA SER A 225 -21.23 -0.10 20.15
C SER A 225 -21.48 -0.88 21.45
N THR A 226 -21.59 -2.20 21.38
CA THR A 226 -21.87 -3.09 22.51
C THR A 226 -20.78 -4.12 22.76
N SER A 227 -19.73 -4.16 21.94
CA SER A 227 -18.68 -5.18 21.97
C SER A 227 -17.29 -4.54 22.10
N THR A 228 -16.41 -5.15 22.88
CA THR A 228 -14.97 -4.85 22.86
C THR A 228 -14.28 -5.44 21.63
N THR A 229 -15.03 -6.11 20.76
CA THR A 229 -14.52 -6.80 19.58
C THR A 229 -14.43 -5.80 18.44
N LYS A 230 -13.22 -5.65 17.90
CA LYS A 230 -12.98 -4.89 16.67
C LYS A 230 -13.29 -5.76 15.47
N VAL A 231 -14.07 -5.24 14.54
CA VAL A 231 -14.34 -5.85 13.23
C VAL A 231 -13.58 -5.03 12.19
N THR A 232 -12.91 -5.69 11.28
CA THR A 232 -12.18 -5.04 10.19
C THR A 232 -12.75 -5.44 8.84
N TYR A 233 -12.72 -4.49 7.92
CA TYR A 233 -13.19 -4.63 6.55
C TYR A 233 -12.03 -4.36 5.61
N GLU A 234 -11.91 -5.16 4.56
CA GLU A 234 -10.84 -5.13 3.58
C GLU A 234 -11.40 -5.50 2.20
N LEU A 235 -10.64 -5.19 1.14
CA LEU A 235 -10.95 -5.55 -0.25
C LEU A 235 -10.07 -6.72 -0.69
N GLU A 236 -10.65 -7.63 -1.46
CA GLU A 236 -9.87 -8.56 -2.26
C GLU A 236 -9.26 -7.86 -3.46
N LEU A 237 -8.12 -8.38 -3.94
CA LEU A 237 -7.41 -7.80 -5.09
C LEU A 237 -8.31 -7.63 -6.33
N LYS A 238 -9.09 -8.66 -6.65
CA LYS A 238 -10.01 -8.63 -7.79
C LYS A 238 -11.12 -7.59 -7.64
N GLU A 239 -11.66 -7.45 -6.43
CA GLU A 239 -12.67 -6.43 -6.14
C GLU A 239 -12.10 -5.01 -6.21
N PHE A 240 -10.84 -4.84 -5.76
CA PHE A 240 -10.12 -3.58 -5.89
C PHE A 240 -9.98 -3.19 -7.38
N ALA A 241 -9.53 -4.12 -8.22
CA ALA A 241 -9.39 -3.90 -9.65
C ALA A 241 -10.75 -3.58 -10.32
N GLU A 242 -11.80 -4.36 -10.02
CA GLU A 242 -13.17 -4.16 -10.56
C GLU A 242 -13.83 -2.85 -10.08
N ALA A 243 -13.36 -2.27 -8.98
CA ALA A 243 -13.88 -1.01 -8.45
C ALA A 243 -13.35 0.23 -9.20
N ILE A 244 -12.31 0.10 -10.02
CA ILE A 244 -11.71 1.20 -10.79
C ILE A 244 -12.38 1.30 -12.16
N PRO A 245 -13.24 2.33 -12.43
CA PRO A 245 -14.05 2.39 -13.64
C PRO A 245 -13.38 3.13 -14.80
N MET A 246 -12.18 3.68 -14.62
CA MET A 246 -11.39 4.36 -15.63
C MET A 246 -10.05 3.66 -15.81
N HIS A 247 -9.41 3.89 -16.94
CA HIS A 247 -7.99 3.56 -17.09
C HIS A 247 -7.13 4.59 -16.35
N LEU A 248 -6.05 4.15 -15.73
CA LEU A 248 -5.11 4.99 -15.03
C LEU A 248 -3.77 5.01 -15.77
N ASP A 249 -3.17 6.19 -15.95
CA ASP A 249 -1.78 6.27 -16.42
C ASP A 249 -0.83 5.64 -15.40
N TYR A 250 -1.16 5.82 -14.10
CA TYR A 250 -0.38 5.22 -13.02
C TYR A 250 -1.20 4.99 -11.76
N LEU A 251 -0.81 3.94 -11.04
CA LEU A 251 -1.30 3.60 -9.72
C LEU A 251 -0.12 3.41 -8.76
N LEU A 252 -0.05 4.23 -7.71
CA LEU A 252 0.96 4.16 -6.68
C LEU A 252 0.36 3.57 -5.41
N PHE A 253 0.97 2.51 -4.87
CA PHE A 253 0.61 1.96 -3.58
C PHE A 253 1.54 2.49 -2.49
N ASP A 254 0.99 3.27 -1.59
CA ASP A 254 1.58 3.55 -0.29
C ASP A 254 0.99 2.52 0.70
N ALA A 255 1.43 1.29 0.53
CA ALA A 255 0.88 0.12 1.20
C ALA A 255 1.85 -1.06 1.15
N CYS A 256 1.84 -1.89 2.20
CA CYS A 256 2.74 -3.03 2.35
C CYS A 256 2.45 -4.15 1.35
N LEU A 257 3.52 -4.87 0.89
CA LEU A 257 3.46 -6.16 0.23
C LEU A 257 2.69 -6.19 -1.11
N MET A 258 2.41 -5.03 -1.69
CA MET A 258 1.71 -4.96 -2.98
C MET A 258 2.61 -5.32 -4.16
N GLY A 259 3.94 -5.31 -4.00
CA GLY A 259 4.92 -5.59 -5.05
C GLY A 259 5.06 -7.09 -5.37
N CYS A 260 3.96 -7.72 -5.74
CA CYS A 260 3.95 -9.12 -6.16
C CYS A 260 3.42 -9.28 -7.59
N VAL A 261 3.86 -10.33 -8.26
CA VAL A 261 3.48 -10.59 -9.66
C VAL A 261 1.98 -10.81 -9.82
N GLU A 262 1.32 -11.34 -8.81
CA GLU A 262 -0.14 -11.54 -8.76
C GLU A 262 -0.87 -10.19 -8.87
N VAL A 263 -0.39 -9.18 -8.13
CA VAL A 263 -0.95 -7.82 -8.17
C VAL A 263 -0.65 -7.15 -9.51
N ALA A 264 0.59 -7.21 -9.97
CA ALA A 264 0.97 -6.64 -11.27
C ALA A 264 0.13 -7.24 -12.41
N TYR A 265 -0.08 -8.56 -12.38
CA TYR A 265 -0.87 -9.26 -13.39
C TYR A 265 -2.36 -8.89 -13.33
N GLU A 266 -2.95 -8.77 -12.15
CA GLU A 266 -4.35 -8.37 -11.99
C GLU A 266 -4.59 -6.94 -12.51
N LEU A 267 -3.67 -6.03 -12.21
CA LEU A 267 -3.80 -4.60 -12.55
C LEU A 267 -3.36 -4.24 -13.98
N ARG A 268 -2.78 -5.20 -14.74
CA ARG A 268 -2.18 -4.95 -16.06
C ARG A 268 -3.09 -4.31 -17.12
N SER A 269 -4.40 -4.42 -16.94
CA SER A 269 -5.40 -3.80 -17.84
C SER A 269 -6.05 -2.56 -17.24
N ILE A 270 -5.71 -2.21 -16.00
CA ILE A 270 -6.29 -1.11 -15.25
C ILE A 270 -5.40 0.14 -15.35
N CYS A 271 -4.08 -0.05 -15.34
CA CYS A 271 -3.13 1.05 -15.40
C CYS A 271 -1.93 0.75 -16.30
N ASP A 272 -1.30 1.82 -16.80
CA ASP A 272 -0.07 1.71 -17.59
C ASP A 272 1.14 1.45 -16.69
N LEU A 273 1.24 2.18 -15.57
CA LEU A 273 2.33 2.03 -14.60
C LEU A 273 1.78 1.69 -13.22
N VAL A 274 2.38 0.72 -12.54
CA VAL A 274 2.10 0.46 -11.12
C VAL A 274 3.39 0.58 -10.31
N GLN A 275 3.35 1.38 -9.22
CA GLN A 275 4.42 1.50 -8.22
C GLN A 275 4.00 0.83 -6.93
N PHE A 276 4.87 0.00 -6.37
CA PHE A 276 4.59 -0.74 -5.13
C PHE A 276 5.86 -1.23 -4.44
N SER A 277 5.71 -1.81 -3.25
CA SER A 277 6.79 -2.44 -2.48
C SER A 277 6.54 -3.95 -2.32
N PRO A 278 7.52 -4.84 -2.66
CA PRO A 278 7.46 -6.26 -2.32
C PRO A 278 7.49 -6.55 -0.82
N ALA A 279 8.17 -5.68 -0.03
CA ALA A 279 8.18 -5.75 1.43
C ALA A 279 7.14 -4.81 2.04
N GLU A 280 7.21 -4.62 3.36
CA GLU A 280 6.41 -3.61 4.05
C GLU A 280 6.84 -2.20 3.61
N VAL A 281 5.95 -1.23 3.75
CA VAL A 281 6.25 0.20 3.68
C VAL A 281 6.24 0.72 5.11
N LEU A 282 7.28 1.46 5.50
CA LEU A 282 7.32 2.09 6.81
C LEU A 282 6.21 3.15 6.91
N ALA A 283 5.78 3.45 8.13
CA ALA A 283 4.57 4.22 8.36
C ALA A 283 4.62 5.66 7.83
N GLU A 284 5.82 6.22 7.65
CA GLU A 284 6.04 7.53 7.04
C GLU A 284 5.71 7.57 5.54
N GLY A 285 5.55 6.40 4.89
CA GLY A 285 5.06 6.27 3.52
C GLY A 285 5.93 6.94 2.45
N LEU A 286 5.26 7.47 1.41
CA LEU A 286 5.86 8.23 0.32
C LEU A 286 6.16 9.68 0.77
N ASP A 287 7.02 10.39 0.05
CA ASP A 287 7.25 11.82 0.29
C ASP A 287 6.14 12.67 -0.34
N TYR A 288 5.09 12.95 0.44
CA TYR A 288 3.91 13.69 -0.01
C TYR A 288 4.21 15.19 -0.25
N THR A 289 5.33 15.72 0.22
CA THR A 289 5.73 17.11 -0.05
C THR A 289 6.28 17.29 -1.46
N THR A 290 6.87 16.25 -2.05
CA THR A 290 7.51 16.31 -3.38
C THR A 290 6.70 15.64 -4.48
N LEU A 291 5.95 14.57 -4.15
CA LEU A 291 5.29 13.73 -5.16
C LEU A 291 4.31 14.49 -6.06
N THR A 292 3.58 15.48 -5.52
CA THR A 292 2.65 16.28 -6.35
C THR A 292 3.36 17.15 -7.37
N THR A 293 4.59 17.59 -7.10
CA THR A 293 5.41 18.28 -8.08
C THR A 293 5.75 17.37 -9.26
N HIS A 294 6.08 16.10 -8.98
CA HIS A 294 6.40 15.14 -10.02
C HIS A 294 5.14 14.70 -10.81
N LEU A 295 4.00 14.61 -10.17
CA LEU A 295 2.78 14.05 -10.76
C LEU A 295 1.86 15.09 -11.40
N LEU A 296 1.79 16.30 -10.84
CA LEU A 296 0.90 17.38 -11.30
C LEU A 296 1.66 18.60 -11.82
N GLY A 297 2.97 18.67 -11.58
CA GLY A 297 3.80 19.78 -12.09
C GLY A 297 3.85 19.82 -13.62
N PRO A 298 4.57 20.82 -14.20
CA PRO A 298 4.73 20.94 -15.65
C PRO A 298 5.33 19.68 -16.29
N GLY A 299 4.84 19.29 -17.45
CA GLY A 299 5.29 18.09 -18.17
C GLY A 299 4.47 16.84 -17.86
N ASP A 300 4.95 15.69 -18.32
CA ASP A 300 4.31 14.40 -18.05
C ASP A 300 4.57 13.96 -16.61
N PRO A 301 3.68 13.15 -16.01
CA PRO A 301 3.89 12.62 -14.67
C PRO A 301 5.17 11.79 -14.58
N ASP A 302 6.06 12.11 -13.63
CA ASP A 302 7.34 11.42 -13.41
C ASP A 302 7.28 10.52 -12.17
N ILE A 303 6.76 9.31 -12.37
CA ILE A 303 6.63 8.29 -11.33
C ILE A 303 8.00 7.76 -10.89
N VAL A 304 8.99 7.78 -11.79
CA VAL A 304 10.35 7.34 -11.48
C VAL A 304 10.99 8.26 -10.44
N SER A 305 10.77 9.57 -10.55
CA SER A 305 11.25 10.52 -9.54
C SER A 305 10.56 10.33 -8.19
N VAL A 306 9.24 10.02 -8.16
CA VAL A 306 8.55 9.66 -6.91
C VAL A 306 9.20 8.44 -6.25
N ALA A 307 9.46 7.38 -7.02
CA ALA A 307 10.10 6.17 -6.49
C ALA A 307 11.54 6.42 -6.02
N LYS A 308 12.28 7.30 -6.69
CA LYS A 308 13.64 7.70 -6.29
C LYS A 308 13.64 8.50 -5.00
N ASP A 309 12.75 9.47 -4.84
CA ASP A 309 12.64 10.27 -3.62
C ASP A 309 12.32 9.36 -2.43
N PHE A 310 11.37 8.43 -2.58
CA PHE A 310 11.06 7.40 -1.58
C PHE A 310 12.32 6.59 -1.20
N TYR A 311 12.99 6.00 -2.18
CA TYR A 311 14.17 5.19 -1.91
C TYR A 311 15.30 6.00 -1.27
N ASP A 312 15.60 7.18 -1.80
CA ASP A 312 16.68 8.06 -1.33
C ASP A 312 16.42 8.58 0.09
N TYR A 313 15.15 8.78 0.46
CA TYR A 313 14.77 9.14 1.82
C TYR A 313 15.16 8.05 2.81
N TYR A 314 14.72 6.81 2.54
CA TYR A 314 15.00 5.69 3.46
C TYR A 314 16.46 5.22 3.41
N ASP A 315 17.12 5.26 2.27
CA ASP A 315 18.53 4.83 2.16
C ASP A 315 19.50 5.76 2.91
N LYS A 316 19.11 7.02 3.14
CA LYS A 316 19.85 7.98 3.98
C LYS A 316 19.64 7.77 5.48
N GLN A 317 18.67 6.99 5.89
CA GLN A 317 18.41 6.69 7.28
C GLN A 317 19.46 5.72 7.86
N SER A 318 19.31 5.35 9.12
CA SER A 318 20.19 4.40 9.80
C SER A 318 19.39 3.40 10.63
N GLY A 319 19.98 2.23 10.91
CA GLY A 319 19.34 1.16 11.68
C GLY A 319 18.08 0.66 10.98
N ASP A 320 17.04 0.39 11.74
CA ASP A 320 15.77 -0.18 11.23
C ASP A 320 15.01 0.75 10.29
N PHE A 321 15.24 2.06 10.38
CA PHE A 321 14.64 3.04 9.48
C PHE A 321 15.29 3.06 8.08
N ARG A 322 16.48 2.47 7.89
CA ARG A 322 17.07 2.26 6.57
C ARG A 322 16.50 1.01 5.93
N SER A 323 15.21 1.06 5.62
CA SER A 323 14.45 -0.11 5.15
C SER A 323 13.45 0.30 4.09
N ALA A 324 13.75 -0.03 2.83
CA ALA A 324 12.87 0.25 1.71
C ALA A 324 13.03 -0.80 0.61
N THR A 325 11.93 -1.14 -0.03
CA THR A 325 11.85 -1.78 -1.33
C THR A 325 10.85 -1.03 -2.19
N ILE A 326 11.17 -0.80 -3.45
CA ILE A 326 10.29 -0.09 -4.37
C ILE A 326 10.49 -0.61 -5.78
N THR A 327 9.41 -0.78 -6.50
CA THR A 327 9.39 -1.24 -7.89
C THR A 327 8.32 -0.50 -8.67
N ILE A 328 8.62 -0.15 -9.91
CA ILE A 328 7.65 0.30 -10.90
C ILE A 328 7.56 -0.75 -11.98
N VAL A 329 6.36 -1.20 -12.31
CA VAL A 329 6.10 -2.08 -13.46
C VAL A 329 5.35 -1.28 -14.53
N ASP A 330 5.89 -1.28 -15.75
CA ASP A 330 5.22 -0.81 -16.95
C ASP A 330 4.34 -1.96 -17.49
N CYS A 331 3.05 -1.91 -17.16
CA CYS A 331 2.08 -2.93 -17.54
C CYS A 331 1.90 -3.03 -19.05
N THR A 332 2.18 -1.96 -19.80
CA THR A 332 2.10 -1.95 -21.28
C THR A 332 3.18 -2.81 -21.91
N LYS A 333 4.28 -3.07 -21.20
CA LYS A 333 5.43 -3.88 -21.64
C LYS A 333 5.55 -5.21 -20.90
N ALA A 334 4.76 -5.45 -19.87
CA ALA A 334 4.94 -6.60 -18.97
C ALA A 334 4.47 -7.95 -19.55
N SER A 335 3.85 -8.00 -20.72
CA SER A 335 3.35 -9.24 -21.32
C SER A 335 4.45 -10.29 -21.51
N SER A 336 5.62 -9.87 -22.01
CA SER A 336 6.77 -10.77 -22.22
C SER A 336 7.23 -11.39 -20.90
N LEU A 337 7.31 -10.61 -19.82
CA LEU A 337 7.66 -11.08 -18.49
C LEU A 337 6.63 -12.09 -17.96
N PHE A 338 5.35 -11.78 -18.08
CA PHE A 338 4.29 -12.66 -17.58
C PHE A 338 4.24 -13.99 -18.31
N GLU A 339 4.34 -14.00 -19.64
CA GLU A 339 4.35 -15.22 -20.45
C GLU A 339 5.59 -16.07 -20.20
N LEU A 340 6.76 -15.45 -20.15
CA LEU A 340 8.02 -16.14 -19.85
C LEU A 340 7.99 -16.74 -18.44
N SER A 341 7.58 -15.97 -17.44
CA SER A 341 7.44 -16.45 -16.06
C SER A 341 6.48 -17.63 -15.97
N ALA A 342 5.31 -17.54 -16.63
CA ALA A 342 4.35 -18.64 -16.65
C ALA A 342 4.91 -19.90 -17.34
N SER A 343 5.66 -19.74 -18.42
CA SER A 343 6.35 -20.84 -19.11
C SER A 343 7.38 -21.52 -18.18
N LEU A 344 8.20 -20.73 -17.49
CA LEU A 344 9.20 -21.23 -16.55
C LEU A 344 8.54 -21.91 -15.33
N ILE A 345 7.48 -21.32 -14.77
CA ILE A 345 6.73 -21.91 -13.68
C ILE A 345 6.14 -23.27 -14.08
N LYS A 346 5.55 -23.38 -15.28
CA LYS A 346 5.03 -24.65 -15.80
C LYS A 346 6.15 -25.68 -16.01
N LYS A 347 7.28 -25.25 -16.57
CA LYS A 347 8.45 -26.10 -16.80
C LYS A 347 9.03 -26.66 -15.50
N TYR A 348 9.17 -25.80 -14.50
CA TYR A 348 9.81 -26.13 -13.23
C TYR A 348 8.82 -26.44 -12.11
N HIS A 349 7.55 -26.68 -12.44
CA HIS A 349 6.46 -26.83 -11.46
C HIS A 349 6.80 -27.78 -10.31
N ASP A 350 7.22 -29.02 -10.63
CA ASP A 350 7.48 -30.04 -9.60
C ASP A 350 8.71 -29.66 -8.73
N ALA A 351 9.68 -28.96 -9.30
CA ALA A 351 10.82 -28.42 -8.56
C ALA A 351 10.36 -27.30 -7.62
N ILE A 352 9.54 -26.35 -8.11
CA ILE A 352 8.98 -25.26 -7.30
C ILE A 352 8.20 -25.80 -6.09
N MET A 353 7.41 -26.86 -6.28
CA MET A 353 6.66 -27.52 -5.20
C MET A 353 7.57 -28.15 -4.13
N ASN A 354 8.87 -28.28 -4.39
CA ASN A 354 9.88 -28.86 -3.49
C ASN A 354 10.98 -27.86 -3.09
N VAL A 355 10.95 -26.61 -3.54
CA VAL A 355 11.91 -25.58 -3.11
C VAL A 355 11.83 -25.38 -1.61
N ASN A 356 12.97 -25.37 -0.92
CA ASN A 356 13.02 -25.03 0.49
C ASN A 356 12.81 -23.52 0.69
N PRO A 357 11.69 -23.07 1.26
CA PRO A 357 11.39 -21.63 1.41
C PRO A 357 12.42 -20.88 2.24
N ASN A 358 13.12 -21.56 3.17
CA ASN A 358 14.17 -20.94 3.97
C ASN A 358 15.43 -20.57 3.17
N THR A 359 15.53 -21.00 1.92
CA THR A 359 16.67 -20.69 1.03
C THR A 359 16.34 -19.64 -0.02
N VAL A 360 15.10 -19.20 -0.08
CA VAL A 360 14.60 -18.21 -1.05
C VAL A 360 14.55 -16.83 -0.38
N GLN A 361 14.91 -15.79 -1.12
CA GLN A 361 14.74 -14.41 -0.68
C GLN A 361 13.29 -14.15 -0.32
N GLN A 362 13.06 -13.73 0.92
CA GLN A 362 11.74 -13.39 1.45
C GLN A 362 11.61 -11.88 1.65
N TYR A 363 10.35 -11.41 1.68
CA TYR A 363 10.02 -10.00 1.86
C TYR A 363 9.13 -9.73 3.08
N TYR A 364 9.11 -10.67 4.03
CA TYR A 364 8.34 -10.48 5.25
C TYR A 364 9.07 -11.02 6.48
N ARG A 365 8.98 -10.28 7.59
CA ARG A 365 9.78 -10.48 8.80
C ARG A 365 9.14 -11.32 9.90
N TYR A 366 7.82 -11.49 9.89
CA TYR A 366 7.13 -12.21 10.97
C TYR A 366 6.83 -13.64 10.59
N GLY A 367 7.35 -14.58 11.33
CA GLY A 367 6.98 -16.00 11.48
C GLY A 367 6.66 -16.83 10.22
N ARG A 368 5.82 -16.36 9.31
CA ARG A 368 5.47 -17.01 8.04
C ARG A 368 5.54 -16.01 6.92
N CYS A 369 6.39 -16.29 5.97
CA CYS A 369 6.44 -15.54 4.73
C CYS A 369 5.55 -16.20 3.68
N TYR A 370 4.84 -15.37 2.91
CA TYR A 370 4.06 -15.77 1.74
C TYR A 370 4.53 -15.03 0.48
N PHE A 371 5.55 -14.20 0.61
CA PHE A 371 6.07 -13.28 -0.40
C PHE A 371 7.55 -13.56 -0.61
N TYR A 372 7.86 -14.35 -1.64
CA TYR A 372 9.22 -14.75 -1.99
C TYR A 372 9.61 -14.16 -3.33
N ASP A 373 10.89 -13.79 -3.50
CA ASP A 373 11.37 -13.23 -4.76
C ASP A 373 11.12 -14.17 -5.94
N LEU A 374 10.48 -13.66 -6.99
CA LEU A 374 10.09 -14.44 -8.16
C LEU A 374 11.28 -15.04 -8.88
N GLU A 375 12.37 -14.26 -9.08
CA GLU A 375 13.59 -14.74 -9.73
C GLU A 375 14.27 -15.82 -8.89
N ASP A 376 14.39 -15.59 -7.57
CA ASP A 376 15.06 -16.55 -6.69
C ASP A 376 14.30 -17.87 -6.56
N ILE A 377 12.94 -17.84 -6.58
CA ILE A 377 12.14 -19.07 -6.69
C ILE A 377 12.56 -19.88 -7.92
N LEU A 378 12.65 -19.23 -9.09
CA LEU A 378 12.99 -19.89 -10.36
C LEU A 378 14.44 -20.39 -10.35
N ILE A 379 15.39 -19.62 -9.81
CA ILE A 379 16.79 -20.06 -9.62
C ILE A 379 16.84 -21.32 -8.75
N LYS A 380 16.16 -21.33 -7.60
CA LYS A 380 16.14 -22.48 -6.68
C LYS A 380 15.43 -23.69 -7.26
N ALA A 381 14.48 -23.48 -8.18
CA ALA A 381 13.83 -24.54 -8.93
C ALA A 381 14.68 -25.13 -10.07
N GLY A 382 15.85 -24.55 -10.37
CA GLY A 382 16.79 -25.05 -11.37
C GLY A 382 16.73 -24.33 -12.72
N MET A 383 16.24 -23.08 -12.75
CA MET A 383 16.31 -22.23 -13.94
C MET A 383 17.75 -22.16 -14.45
N SER A 384 17.95 -22.42 -15.74
CA SER A 384 19.26 -22.38 -16.36
C SER A 384 19.77 -20.94 -16.57
N GLU A 385 21.06 -20.74 -16.71
CA GLU A 385 21.65 -19.42 -16.90
C GLU A 385 21.12 -18.70 -18.15
N ASN A 386 20.91 -19.43 -19.25
CA ASN A 386 20.30 -18.83 -20.45
C ASN A 386 18.87 -18.36 -20.22
N GLU A 387 18.06 -19.11 -19.46
CA GLU A 387 16.69 -18.73 -19.12
C GLU A 387 16.69 -17.57 -18.14
N ARG A 388 17.65 -17.55 -17.22
CA ARG A 388 17.83 -16.43 -16.30
C ARG A 388 18.15 -15.14 -17.05
N THR A 389 19.08 -15.19 -17.98
CA THR A 389 19.42 -14.04 -18.84
C THR A 389 18.19 -13.53 -19.61
N ALA A 390 17.36 -14.44 -20.15
CA ALA A 390 16.13 -14.05 -20.82
C ALA A 390 15.09 -13.45 -19.85
N PHE A 391 15.00 -13.99 -18.64
CA PHE A 391 14.10 -13.50 -17.59
C PHE A 391 14.51 -12.10 -17.10
N GLU A 392 15.81 -11.88 -16.83
CA GLU A 392 16.36 -10.58 -16.46
C GLU A 392 16.14 -9.53 -17.56
N ALA A 393 16.30 -9.91 -18.83
CA ALA A 393 16.00 -9.02 -19.95
C ALA A 393 14.51 -8.63 -20.02
N ALA A 394 13.60 -9.58 -19.76
CA ALA A 394 12.17 -9.30 -19.70
C ALA A 394 11.80 -8.43 -18.49
N LEU A 395 12.46 -8.60 -17.34
CA LEU A 395 12.35 -7.70 -16.19
C LEU A 395 12.79 -6.28 -16.56
N ASP A 396 13.95 -6.13 -17.17
CA ASP A 396 14.52 -4.81 -17.49
C ASP A 396 13.70 -4.07 -18.57
N GLU A 397 12.99 -4.80 -19.44
CA GLU A 397 12.09 -4.22 -20.43
C GLU A 397 10.87 -3.53 -19.79
N CYS A 398 10.30 -4.13 -18.73
CA CYS A 398 9.05 -3.67 -18.13
C CYS A 398 9.20 -3.06 -16.74
N ILE A 399 10.39 -3.07 -16.13
CA ILE A 399 10.63 -2.48 -14.81
C ILE A 399 11.59 -1.29 -14.95
N PRO A 400 11.06 -0.07 -15.19
CA PRO A 400 11.89 1.12 -15.39
C PRO A 400 12.67 1.53 -14.13
N TYR A 401 12.19 1.13 -12.96
CA TYR A 401 12.86 1.41 -11.69
C TYR A 401 12.57 0.33 -10.65
N ARG A 402 13.63 -0.20 -10.03
CA ARG A 402 13.55 -1.06 -8.84
C ARG A 402 14.76 -0.82 -7.94
N LYS A 403 14.53 -0.69 -6.64
CA LYS A 403 15.56 -0.53 -5.62
C LYS A 403 15.17 -1.18 -4.30
N ALA A 404 16.16 -1.67 -3.59
CA ALA A 404 16.04 -2.19 -2.23
C ALA A 404 17.23 -1.75 -1.39
N THR A 405 17.01 -1.47 -0.11
CA THR A 405 18.09 -1.34 0.87
C THR A 405 18.74 -2.70 1.13
N PRO A 406 19.99 -2.77 1.58
CA PRO A 406 20.68 -4.05 1.77
C PRO A 406 20.03 -4.99 2.79
N SER A 407 19.27 -4.44 3.73
CA SER A 407 18.51 -5.18 4.74
C SER A 407 17.19 -4.49 5.03
N PHE A 408 16.26 -5.21 5.64
CA PHE A 408 14.95 -4.68 6.00
C PHE A 408 14.72 -4.86 7.51
N ILE A 409 14.59 -3.74 8.25
CA ILE A 409 14.35 -3.62 9.71
C ILE A 409 15.27 -4.53 10.53
N GLY A 410 16.50 -4.78 10.06
CA GLY A 410 17.43 -5.71 10.74
C GLY A 410 16.99 -7.17 10.79
N GLU A 411 15.84 -7.54 10.22
CA GLU A 411 15.24 -8.87 10.31
C GLU A 411 15.69 -9.80 9.17
N PHE A 412 15.90 -9.26 7.97
CA PHE A 412 16.43 -10.03 6.85
C PHE A 412 17.27 -9.17 5.89
N ASP A 413 18.28 -9.81 5.31
CA ASP A 413 19.07 -9.21 4.24
C ASP A 413 18.35 -9.37 2.90
N ILE A 414 18.50 -8.39 2.01
CA ILE A 414 18.03 -8.45 0.62
C ILE A 414 19.24 -8.71 -0.27
N LYS A 415 19.38 -9.94 -0.74
CA LYS A 415 20.52 -10.42 -1.55
C LYS A 415 20.18 -10.56 -3.02
N ILE A 416 18.92 -10.88 -3.31
CA ILE A 416 18.34 -10.97 -4.66
C ILE A 416 17.13 -10.07 -4.67
N TYR A 417 16.99 -9.26 -5.71
CA TYR A 417 15.90 -8.32 -5.84
C TYR A 417 15.42 -8.22 -7.29
N SER A 418 14.47 -9.10 -7.65
CA SER A 418 13.79 -8.99 -8.95
C SER A 418 12.81 -7.81 -8.99
N GLY A 419 12.42 -7.31 -7.81
CA GLY A 419 11.40 -6.27 -7.65
C GLY A 419 9.98 -6.81 -7.57
N LEU A 420 9.79 -8.12 -7.73
CA LEU A 420 8.50 -8.80 -7.65
C LEU A 420 8.58 -10.01 -6.72
N SER A 421 7.66 -10.10 -5.78
CA SER A 421 7.44 -11.34 -5.03
C SER A 421 6.40 -12.23 -5.72
N MET A 422 6.35 -13.50 -5.30
CA MET A 422 5.35 -14.47 -5.71
C MET A 422 5.04 -15.42 -4.54
N TYR A 423 3.87 -16.03 -4.57
CA TYR A 423 3.52 -17.15 -3.69
C TYR A 423 4.41 -18.36 -3.97
N LEU A 424 4.89 -19.00 -2.90
CA LEU A 424 5.67 -20.25 -2.99
C LEU A 424 4.90 -21.40 -2.33
N PRO A 425 4.19 -22.25 -3.10
CA PRO A 425 3.31 -23.29 -2.54
C PRO A 425 4.05 -24.35 -1.70
N SER A 426 5.35 -24.54 -1.90
CA SER A 426 6.16 -25.47 -1.12
C SER A 426 6.17 -25.18 0.39
N ILE A 427 5.76 -24.00 0.83
CA ILE A 427 5.56 -23.67 2.25
C ILE A 427 4.67 -24.69 2.95
N ALA A 428 3.69 -25.28 2.23
CA ALA A 428 2.80 -26.31 2.75
C ALA A 428 3.55 -27.60 3.15
N THR A 429 4.67 -27.88 2.53
CA THR A 429 5.52 -29.03 2.84
C THR A 429 6.46 -28.77 4.03
N TYR A 430 6.97 -27.54 4.11
CA TYR A 430 8.01 -27.18 5.08
C TYR A 430 7.47 -26.66 6.41
N PHE A 431 6.31 -26.02 6.42
CA PHE A 431 5.66 -25.56 7.65
C PHE A 431 4.74 -26.65 8.20
N THR A 432 5.32 -27.68 8.82
CA THR A 432 4.59 -28.81 9.40
C THR A 432 3.56 -28.38 10.46
N GLY A 433 2.45 -29.09 10.53
CA GLY A 433 1.36 -28.83 11.47
C GLY A 433 0.47 -27.65 11.08
N LYS A 434 0.57 -27.17 9.84
CA LYS A 434 -0.27 -26.11 9.27
C LYS A 434 -1.04 -26.65 8.08
N ASP A 435 -2.28 -26.22 7.94
CA ASP A 435 -3.15 -26.59 6.81
C ASP A 435 -3.28 -25.38 5.88
N PHE A 436 -2.71 -25.50 4.69
CA PHE A 436 -2.76 -24.47 3.63
C PHE A 436 -3.85 -24.75 2.59
N THR A 437 -4.76 -25.69 2.86
CA THR A 437 -5.82 -26.08 1.91
C THR A 437 -6.68 -24.89 1.52
N TYR A 438 -7.05 -24.05 2.48
CA TYR A 438 -7.84 -22.85 2.21
C TYR A 438 -7.07 -21.86 1.31
N LEU A 439 -5.82 -21.55 1.66
CA LEU A 439 -4.98 -20.61 0.90
C LEU A 439 -4.75 -21.10 -0.53
N ASN A 440 -4.43 -22.38 -0.69
CA ASN A 440 -4.23 -22.97 -2.01
C ASN A 440 -5.54 -23.00 -2.82
N SER A 441 -6.70 -23.27 -2.18
CA SER A 441 -8.00 -23.18 -2.85
C SER A 441 -8.30 -21.76 -3.32
N PHE A 442 -8.07 -20.76 -2.48
CA PHE A 442 -8.24 -19.36 -2.82
C PHE A 442 -7.31 -18.96 -3.97
N TYR A 443 -6.02 -19.29 -3.86
CA TYR A 443 -5.04 -18.98 -4.92
C TYR A 443 -5.44 -19.60 -6.26
N LYS A 444 -5.95 -20.82 -6.22
CA LYS A 444 -6.41 -21.55 -7.41
C LYS A 444 -7.63 -20.91 -8.07
N SER A 445 -8.61 -20.44 -7.29
CA SER A 445 -9.91 -19.99 -7.81
C SER A 445 -10.03 -18.48 -7.99
N ASP A 446 -9.29 -17.68 -7.19
CA ASP A 446 -9.52 -16.24 -7.09
C ASP A 446 -8.32 -15.41 -7.53
N VAL A 447 -7.12 -15.99 -7.69
CA VAL A 447 -5.94 -15.29 -8.15
C VAL A 447 -5.73 -15.51 -9.65
N SER A 448 -5.92 -14.46 -10.46
CA SER A 448 -5.83 -14.53 -11.93
C SER A 448 -4.46 -14.99 -12.44
N TRP A 449 -3.37 -14.72 -11.70
CA TRP A 449 -2.05 -15.24 -12.02
C TRP A 449 -1.99 -16.77 -12.07
N ASN A 450 -2.80 -17.45 -11.23
CA ASN A 450 -2.87 -18.91 -11.27
C ASN A 450 -3.56 -19.46 -12.51
N GLU A 451 -4.49 -18.71 -13.12
CA GLU A 451 -5.12 -19.10 -14.40
C GLU A 451 -4.05 -19.20 -15.50
N LEU A 452 -3.09 -18.27 -15.51
CA LEU A 452 -1.98 -18.27 -16.46
C LEU A 452 -0.93 -19.33 -16.15
N THR A 453 -0.57 -19.52 -14.86
CA THR A 453 0.60 -20.31 -14.46
C THR A 453 0.28 -21.76 -14.10
N THR A 454 -0.93 -22.03 -13.62
CA THR A 454 -1.30 -23.31 -12.98
C THR A 454 -0.34 -23.71 -11.86
N LEU A 455 0.16 -22.71 -11.10
CA LEU A 455 1.11 -22.90 -10.01
C LEU A 455 0.50 -23.78 -8.90
N VAL A 456 -0.75 -23.51 -8.52
CA VAL A 456 -1.55 -24.35 -7.63
C VAL A 456 -2.56 -25.12 -8.47
N ARG A 457 -2.45 -26.46 -8.50
CA ARG A 457 -3.27 -27.37 -9.31
C ARG A 457 -4.48 -27.92 -8.58
#